data_70b088c9c688951bed3a0301e7e6f399
#
_entry.id   70b088c9c688951bed3a0301e7e6f399
#
_cell.length_a   1.000
_cell.length_b   1.000
_cell.length_c   1.000
_cell.angle_alpha   90.00
_cell.angle_beta   90.00
_cell.angle_gamma   90.00
#
_symmetry.space_group_name_H-M   'P 1'
#
loop_
_entity.id
_entity.type
_entity.pdbx_description
1 polymer ?
#
loop_
_entity_poly.entity_id
_entity_poly.type
_entity_poly.pdbx_seq_one_letter_code
_entity_poly.pdbx_strand_id
1 'polypeptide(L)'
;MIDFKKEVIDRSFEMPIVVDFWAPWCGPCRILGPVIEQIATEQEGQWALVKLNTEEQEEISYQYGIRSIPNVKMFYRGEVIDEFTGALPRQMILEWLKKGLPKPGLIALDQLLAEHANPEATAVESLLERYPDSPEIRIVLSQLILWDQPAKVIEILEPVKMGTPYYDKASHLREIASFLCMSVDDAEIMEIQDLIKGGHLHEVLPKIITTLGKNPKVADGQLAKAAIGIFQTLGTQHELTKAYRKQLDMVLWA
;
A
#
# COMPACT_ATOMS: atom_id res chain seq x y z
N MET A 1 25.53 -13.94 19.84
CA MET A 1 24.05 -13.92 19.76
C MET A 1 23.64 -12.56 19.25
N ILE A 2 22.83 -12.48 18.18
CA ILE A 2 22.34 -11.21 17.62
C ILE A 2 21.12 -10.74 18.42
N ASP A 3 20.91 -9.43 18.51
CA ASP A 3 19.65 -8.86 18.99
C ASP A 3 18.64 -8.87 17.83
N PHE A 4 17.82 -9.93 17.76
CA PHE A 4 16.88 -10.13 16.66
C PHE A 4 15.87 -8.99 16.54
N LYS A 5 15.41 -8.46 17.69
CA LYS A 5 14.47 -7.34 17.66
C LYS A 5 15.11 -6.14 16.96
N LYS A 6 16.30 -5.75 17.37
CA LYS A 6 17.02 -4.58 16.84
C LYS A 6 17.48 -4.81 15.40
N GLU A 7 18.17 -5.94 15.14
CA GLU A 7 18.86 -6.19 13.86
C GLU A 7 17.92 -6.64 12.74
N VAL A 8 16.76 -7.18 13.09
CA VAL A 8 15.78 -7.66 12.09
C VAL A 8 14.50 -6.86 12.15
N ILE A 9 13.78 -6.88 13.29
CA ILE A 9 12.44 -6.31 13.36
C ILE A 9 12.50 -4.79 13.20
N ASP A 10 13.24 -4.09 14.05
CA ASP A 10 13.29 -2.61 14.05
C ASP A 10 13.90 -2.09 12.72
N ARG A 11 14.99 -2.71 12.24
CA ARG A 11 15.60 -2.33 10.96
C ARG A 11 14.73 -2.63 9.74
N SER A 12 13.81 -3.58 9.83
CA SER A 12 12.92 -3.89 8.70
C SER A 12 11.90 -2.78 8.40
N PHE A 13 11.77 -1.78 9.25
CA PHE A 13 11.00 -0.56 8.98
C PHE A 13 11.79 0.46 8.12
N GLU A 14 13.12 0.35 8.09
CA GLU A 14 13.99 1.21 7.30
C GLU A 14 14.30 0.60 5.92
N MET A 15 14.56 -0.72 5.88
CA MET A 15 14.91 -1.47 4.67
C MET A 15 14.57 -2.96 4.81
N PRO A 16 14.37 -3.69 3.71
CA PRO A 16 14.14 -5.14 3.78
C PRO A 16 15.33 -5.89 4.41
N ILE A 17 15.05 -6.83 5.30
CA ILE A 17 16.04 -7.68 5.96
C ILE A 17 15.83 -9.13 5.52
N VAL A 18 16.87 -9.75 4.98
CA VAL A 18 16.87 -11.18 4.64
C VAL A 18 17.60 -11.93 5.75
N VAL A 19 16.92 -12.87 6.40
CA VAL A 19 17.48 -13.67 7.50
C VAL A 19 17.77 -15.08 6.99
N ASP A 20 19.04 -15.51 7.04
CA ASP A 20 19.47 -16.88 6.80
C ASP A 20 19.56 -17.66 8.11
N PHE A 21 18.60 -18.55 8.33
CA PHE A 21 18.57 -19.47 9.47
C PHE A 21 19.43 -20.70 9.16
N TRP A 22 20.54 -20.84 9.87
CA TRP A 22 21.57 -21.84 9.58
C TRP A 22 22.10 -22.52 10.85
N ALA A 23 22.92 -23.57 10.70
CA ALA A 23 23.72 -24.17 11.78
C ALA A 23 25.09 -24.66 11.24
N PRO A 24 26.13 -24.76 12.11
CA PRO A 24 27.48 -25.18 11.69
C PRO A 24 27.57 -26.57 11.03
N TRP A 25 26.76 -27.50 11.50
CA TRP A 25 26.70 -28.87 10.98
C TRP A 25 25.90 -29.03 9.68
N CYS A 26 25.17 -28.00 9.26
CA CYS A 26 24.29 -28.06 8.09
C CYS A 26 25.10 -27.98 6.80
N GLY A 27 25.20 -29.10 6.08
CA GLY A 27 25.90 -29.19 4.81
C GLY A 27 25.36 -28.24 3.73
N PRO A 28 24.04 -28.23 3.46
CA PRO A 28 23.44 -27.30 2.49
C PRO A 28 23.61 -25.83 2.86
N CYS A 29 23.63 -25.47 4.17
CA CYS A 29 23.87 -24.10 4.62
C CYS A 29 25.27 -23.61 4.23
N ARG A 30 26.26 -24.48 4.24
CA ARG A 30 27.63 -24.15 3.79
C ARG A 30 27.72 -23.89 2.28
N ILE A 31 26.75 -24.36 1.51
CA ILE A 31 26.65 -24.07 0.07
C ILE A 31 25.92 -22.74 -0.15
N LEU A 32 24.80 -22.53 0.55
CA LEU A 32 23.97 -21.32 0.42
C LEU A 32 24.68 -20.07 0.96
N GLY A 33 25.29 -20.15 2.15
CA GLY A 33 25.85 -19.00 2.86
C GLY A 33 26.75 -18.11 2.00
N PRO A 34 27.82 -18.65 1.39
CA PRO A 34 28.69 -17.84 0.53
C PRO A 34 27.97 -17.20 -0.67
N VAL A 35 26.95 -17.88 -1.23
CA VAL A 35 26.20 -17.37 -2.38
C VAL A 35 25.33 -16.19 -1.98
N ILE A 36 24.58 -16.29 -0.88
CA ILE A 36 23.69 -15.21 -0.43
C ILE A 36 24.50 -14.02 0.12
N GLU A 37 25.63 -14.26 0.77
CA GLU A 37 26.56 -13.22 1.22
C GLU A 37 27.15 -12.43 0.05
N GLN A 38 27.54 -13.11 -1.03
CA GLN A 38 28.02 -12.45 -2.23
C GLN A 38 26.93 -11.59 -2.88
N ILE A 39 25.68 -12.10 -2.98
CA ILE A 39 24.56 -11.34 -3.52
C ILE A 39 24.27 -10.12 -2.65
N ALA A 40 24.32 -10.26 -1.32
CA ALA A 40 24.11 -9.14 -0.40
C ALA A 40 25.15 -8.02 -0.59
N THR A 41 26.42 -8.41 -0.83
CA THR A 41 27.49 -7.44 -1.12
C THR A 41 27.27 -6.74 -2.47
N GLU A 42 26.85 -7.47 -3.51
CA GLU A 42 26.58 -6.92 -4.84
C GLU A 42 25.36 -5.99 -4.87
N GLN A 43 24.41 -6.22 -3.98
CA GLN A 43 23.16 -5.44 -3.86
C GLN A 43 23.12 -4.57 -2.58
N GLU A 44 24.29 -4.17 -2.09
CA GLU A 44 24.38 -3.32 -0.90
C GLU A 44 23.46 -2.09 -0.99
N GLY A 45 22.77 -1.79 0.10
CA GLY A 45 21.82 -0.67 0.17
C GLY A 45 20.40 -0.97 -0.32
N GLN A 46 20.16 -2.11 -1.00
CA GLN A 46 18.81 -2.50 -1.39
C GLN A 46 18.11 -3.34 -0.30
N TRP A 47 18.86 -4.15 0.41
CA TRP A 47 18.44 -4.99 1.51
C TRP A 47 19.66 -5.38 2.36
N ALA A 48 19.45 -5.88 3.57
CA ALA A 48 20.52 -6.34 4.43
C ALA A 48 20.38 -7.83 4.75
N LEU A 49 21.52 -8.53 4.84
CA LEU A 49 21.59 -9.94 5.26
C LEU A 49 21.88 -10.02 6.75
N VAL A 50 21.10 -10.84 7.45
CA VAL A 50 21.35 -11.25 8.83
C VAL A 50 21.45 -12.77 8.86
N LYS A 51 22.51 -13.30 9.49
CA LYS A 51 22.69 -14.74 9.65
C LYS A 51 22.38 -15.14 11.07
N LEU A 52 21.42 -16.04 11.27
CA LEU A 52 20.96 -16.50 12.56
C LEU A 52 21.32 -17.97 12.76
N ASN A 53 22.18 -18.26 13.76
CA ASN A 53 22.46 -19.62 14.16
C ASN A 53 21.31 -20.18 15.00
N THR A 54 20.64 -21.20 14.48
CA THR A 54 19.45 -21.79 15.11
C THR A 54 19.75 -22.51 16.43
N GLU A 55 20.99 -22.92 16.66
CA GLU A 55 21.43 -23.52 17.94
C GLU A 55 21.65 -22.47 19.05
N GLU A 56 22.03 -21.25 18.65
CA GLU A 56 22.24 -20.15 19.60
C GLU A 56 20.95 -19.39 19.91
N GLN A 57 19.96 -19.47 19.01
CA GLN A 57 18.70 -18.74 19.09
C GLN A 57 17.49 -19.65 18.82
N GLU A 58 17.34 -20.68 19.64
CA GLU A 58 16.27 -21.69 19.52
C GLU A 58 14.88 -21.07 19.64
N GLU A 59 14.69 -20.11 20.56
CA GLU A 59 13.39 -19.43 20.76
C GLU A 59 12.93 -18.68 19.51
N ILE A 60 13.83 -17.95 18.86
CA ILE A 60 13.54 -17.25 17.63
C ILE A 60 13.23 -18.23 16.50
N SER A 61 14.03 -19.29 16.39
CA SER A 61 13.81 -20.34 15.40
C SER A 61 12.45 -21.02 15.58
N TYR A 62 12.03 -21.27 16.79
CA TYR A 62 10.72 -21.80 17.12
C TYR A 62 9.60 -20.82 16.81
N GLN A 63 9.74 -19.56 17.23
CA GLN A 63 8.78 -18.48 16.98
C GLN A 63 8.47 -18.31 15.49
N TYR A 64 9.50 -18.36 14.63
CA TYR A 64 9.36 -18.24 13.18
C TYR A 64 9.14 -19.58 12.45
N GLY A 65 8.89 -20.67 13.20
CA GLY A 65 8.51 -21.95 12.65
C GLY A 65 9.58 -22.64 11.81
N ILE A 66 10.86 -22.45 12.14
CA ILE A 66 11.98 -23.07 11.41
C ILE A 66 11.99 -24.57 11.68
N ARG A 67 11.57 -25.36 10.70
CA ARG A 67 11.49 -26.83 10.76
C ARG A 67 12.64 -27.52 10.06
N SER A 68 13.31 -26.84 9.15
CA SER A 68 14.46 -27.34 8.40
C SER A 68 15.35 -26.17 7.98
N ILE A 69 16.65 -26.44 7.84
CA ILE A 69 17.67 -25.46 7.46
C ILE A 69 18.45 -25.91 6.23
N PRO A 70 18.94 -24.97 5.38
CA PRO A 70 18.76 -23.52 5.52
C PRO A 70 17.31 -23.12 5.28
N ASN A 71 16.84 -22.12 6.04
CA ASN A 71 15.58 -21.45 5.78
C ASN A 71 15.88 -19.95 5.70
N VAL A 72 15.39 -19.31 4.65
CA VAL A 72 15.64 -17.89 4.43
C VAL A 72 14.31 -17.17 4.42
N LYS A 73 14.20 -16.12 5.25
CA LYS A 73 12.99 -15.29 5.36
C LYS A 73 13.33 -13.84 5.05
N MET A 74 12.41 -13.19 4.32
CA MET A 74 12.48 -11.76 4.04
C MET A 74 11.53 -11.02 4.98
N PHE A 75 12.07 -10.05 5.72
CA PHE A 75 11.33 -9.20 6.64
C PHE A 75 11.20 -7.79 6.08
N TYR A 76 10.00 -7.23 6.17
CA TYR A 76 9.73 -5.83 5.90
C TYR A 76 8.61 -5.33 6.80
N ARG A 77 8.78 -4.17 7.41
CA ARG A 77 7.85 -3.55 8.38
C ARG A 77 7.46 -4.45 9.54
N GLY A 78 8.42 -5.21 10.06
CA GLY A 78 8.23 -6.12 11.20
C GLY A 78 7.65 -7.49 10.86
N GLU A 79 7.25 -7.72 9.62
CA GLU A 79 6.58 -8.94 9.17
C GLU A 79 7.41 -9.74 8.17
N VAL A 80 7.19 -11.06 8.13
CA VAL A 80 7.74 -11.93 7.08
C VAL A 80 6.90 -11.76 5.82
N ILE A 81 7.52 -11.25 4.76
CA ILE A 81 6.83 -11.00 3.47
C ILE A 81 7.07 -12.09 2.43
N ASP A 82 8.16 -12.86 2.55
CA ASP A 82 8.46 -14.00 1.67
C ASP A 82 9.47 -14.94 2.34
N GLU A 83 9.54 -16.21 1.89
CA GLU A 83 10.48 -17.18 2.42
C GLU A 83 10.80 -18.31 1.41
N PHE A 84 11.95 -18.94 1.59
CA PHE A 84 12.26 -20.23 0.95
C PHE A 84 13.05 -21.14 1.87
N THR A 85 13.03 -22.45 1.58
CA THR A 85 13.76 -23.48 2.32
C THR A 85 14.69 -24.26 1.38
N GLY A 86 15.88 -24.59 1.88
CA GLY A 86 16.89 -25.32 1.15
C GLY A 86 17.92 -24.44 0.44
N ALA A 87 18.99 -25.06 -0.05
CA ALA A 87 20.04 -24.37 -0.80
C ALA A 87 19.60 -24.15 -2.25
N LEU A 88 19.15 -22.94 -2.57
CA LEU A 88 18.81 -22.56 -3.93
C LEU A 88 20.04 -22.14 -4.74
N PRO A 89 20.07 -22.41 -6.05
CA PRO A 89 21.05 -21.84 -6.97
C PRO A 89 20.96 -20.31 -6.99
N ARG A 90 22.11 -19.66 -7.23
CA ARG A 90 22.21 -18.17 -7.29
C ARG A 90 21.11 -17.53 -8.13
N GLN A 91 20.83 -18.05 -9.32
CA GLN A 91 19.82 -17.50 -10.22
C GLN A 91 18.42 -17.48 -9.57
N MET A 92 18.05 -18.55 -8.87
CA MET A 92 16.75 -18.63 -8.19
C MET A 92 16.67 -17.67 -7.00
N ILE A 93 17.77 -17.44 -6.27
CA ILE A 93 17.83 -16.45 -5.19
C ILE A 93 17.63 -15.04 -5.76
N LEU A 94 18.28 -14.71 -6.88
CA LEU A 94 18.12 -13.41 -7.55
C LEU A 94 16.68 -13.19 -8.03
N GLU A 95 16.04 -14.22 -8.59
CA GLU A 95 14.63 -14.16 -9.01
C GLU A 95 13.68 -13.98 -7.82
N TRP A 96 13.95 -14.70 -6.71
CA TRP A 96 13.20 -14.57 -5.48
C TRP A 96 13.33 -13.16 -4.89
N LEU A 97 14.54 -12.61 -4.79
CA LEU A 97 14.79 -11.23 -4.35
C LEU A 97 14.07 -10.21 -5.25
N LYS A 98 14.22 -10.35 -6.58
CA LYS A 98 13.57 -9.46 -7.55
C LYS A 98 12.04 -9.43 -7.40
N LYS A 99 11.45 -10.57 -7.06
CA LYS A 99 9.99 -10.71 -6.90
C LYS A 99 9.52 -10.25 -5.53
N GLY A 100 10.27 -10.59 -4.47
CA GLY A 100 9.85 -10.38 -3.08
C GLY A 100 10.23 -9.01 -2.50
N LEU A 101 11.33 -8.40 -2.97
CA LEU A 101 11.75 -7.11 -2.45
C LEU A 101 10.72 -6.01 -2.74
N PRO A 102 10.34 -5.21 -1.72
CA PRO A 102 9.55 -4.00 -1.92
C PRO A 102 10.24 -3.07 -2.92
N LYS A 103 9.44 -2.44 -3.77
CA LYS A 103 9.99 -1.49 -4.74
C LYS A 103 10.54 -0.25 -4.04
N PRO A 104 11.61 0.38 -4.56
CA PRO A 104 12.22 1.56 -3.94
C PRO A 104 11.23 2.71 -3.66
N GLY A 105 10.25 2.91 -4.54
CA GLY A 105 9.21 3.92 -4.35
C GLY A 105 8.33 3.65 -3.13
N LEU A 106 7.99 2.38 -2.87
CA LEU A 106 7.23 2.00 -1.66
C LEU A 106 8.06 2.24 -0.40
N ILE A 107 9.34 1.88 -0.41
CA ILE A 107 10.24 2.11 0.74
C ILE A 107 10.35 3.61 1.05
N ALA A 108 10.57 4.44 0.03
CA ALA A 108 10.67 5.88 0.19
C ALA A 108 9.35 6.52 0.70
N LEU A 109 8.21 6.03 0.23
CA LEU A 109 6.91 6.47 0.71
C LEU A 109 6.69 6.06 2.17
N ASP A 110 7.00 4.82 2.54
CA ASP A 110 6.87 4.33 3.91
C ASP A 110 7.75 5.12 4.89
N GLN A 111 8.97 5.48 4.50
CA GLN A 111 9.85 6.34 5.29
C GLN A 111 9.25 7.74 5.48
N LEU A 112 8.74 8.37 4.42
CA LEU A 112 8.07 9.67 4.51
C LEU A 112 6.86 9.63 5.46
N LEU A 113 6.04 8.57 5.36
CA LEU A 113 4.85 8.41 6.22
C LEU A 113 5.21 8.08 7.68
N ALA A 114 6.35 7.45 7.93
CA ALA A 114 6.85 7.21 9.29
C ALA A 114 7.34 8.50 9.97
N GLU A 115 7.96 9.40 9.20
CA GLU A 115 8.43 10.70 9.68
C GLU A 115 7.27 11.71 9.83
N HIS A 116 6.29 11.63 8.92
CA HIS A 116 5.17 12.57 8.81
C HIS A 116 3.86 11.80 8.61
N ALA A 117 3.07 11.66 9.68
CA ALA A 117 1.77 10.96 9.61
C ALA A 117 0.79 11.59 8.59
N ASN A 118 0.91 12.89 8.34
CA ASN A 118 0.16 13.64 7.32
C ASN A 118 1.16 14.45 6.48
N PRO A 119 1.81 13.84 5.46
CA PRO A 119 2.79 14.54 4.64
C PRO A 119 2.11 15.61 3.79
N GLU A 120 2.85 16.67 3.48
CA GLU A 120 2.40 17.65 2.49
C GLU A 120 2.40 17.04 1.07
N ALA A 121 1.45 17.45 0.26
CA ALA A 121 1.34 16.96 -1.13
C ALA A 121 2.62 17.17 -1.94
N THR A 122 3.31 18.29 -1.72
CA THR A 122 4.60 18.62 -2.37
C THR A 122 5.71 17.61 -2.10
N ALA A 123 5.77 17.07 -0.88
CA ALA A 123 6.74 16.02 -0.53
C ALA A 123 6.43 14.71 -1.28
N VAL A 124 5.15 14.35 -1.38
CA VAL A 124 4.72 13.15 -2.12
C VAL A 124 4.86 13.34 -3.64
N GLU A 125 4.65 14.56 -4.15
CA GLU A 125 4.92 14.91 -5.57
C GLU A 125 6.40 14.70 -5.92
N SER A 126 7.32 15.17 -5.07
CA SER A 126 8.75 14.96 -5.26
C SER A 126 9.14 13.48 -5.28
N LEU A 127 8.46 12.64 -4.46
CA LEU A 127 8.62 11.18 -4.54
C LEU A 127 8.09 10.61 -5.86
N LEU A 128 6.96 11.12 -6.36
CA LEU A 128 6.41 10.65 -7.64
C LEU A 128 7.32 11.02 -8.83
N GLU A 129 7.96 12.18 -8.80
CA GLU A 129 8.96 12.56 -9.81
C GLU A 129 10.16 11.60 -9.81
N ARG A 130 10.62 11.20 -8.62
CA ARG A 130 11.74 10.27 -8.44
C ARG A 130 11.37 8.81 -8.77
N TYR A 131 10.14 8.42 -8.49
CA TYR A 131 9.62 7.05 -8.67
C TYR A 131 8.32 7.06 -9.49
N PRO A 132 8.38 7.44 -10.77
CA PRO A 132 7.18 7.67 -11.60
C PRO A 132 6.33 6.42 -11.83
N ASP A 133 6.89 5.23 -11.65
CA ASP A 133 6.17 3.96 -11.85
C ASP A 133 5.53 3.40 -10.57
N SER A 134 5.61 4.13 -9.43
CA SER A 134 5.03 3.66 -8.15
C SER A 134 3.52 3.95 -8.09
N PRO A 135 2.66 2.94 -8.12
CA PRO A 135 1.23 3.12 -7.95
C PRO A 135 0.88 3.55 -6.51
N GLU A 136 1.68 3.16 -5.52
CA GLU A 136 1.48 3.52 -4.11
C GLU A 136 1.58 5.02 -3.91
N ILE A 137 2.63 5.64 -4.46
CA ILE A 137 2.84 7.10 -4.38
C ILE A 137 1.69 7.83 -5.11
N ARG A 138 1.29 7.32 -6.29
CA ARG A 138 0.16 7.89 -7.05
C ARG A 138 -1.13 7.89 -6.24
N ILE A 139 -1.43 6.80 -5.54
CA ILE A 139 -2.62 6.68 -4.69
C ILE A 139 -2.56 7.69 -3.53
N VAL A 140 -1.45 7.73 -2.80
CA VAL A 140 -1.32 8.64 -1.64
C VAL A 140 -1.40 10.11 -2.09
N LEU A 141 -0.70 10.48 -3.16
CA LEU A 141 -0.79 11.83 -3.70
C LEU A 141 -2.22 12.18 -4.12
N SER A 142 -2.88 11.28 -4.83
CA SER A 142 -4.26 11.48 -5.27
C SER A 142 -5.23 11.65 -4.09
N GLN A 143 -5.04 10.93 -2.99
CA GLN A 143 -5.85 11.10 -1.78
C GLN A 143 -5.65 12.48 -1.14
N LEU A 144 -4.40 12.96 -1.11
CA LEU A 144 -4.07 14.26 -0.51
C LEU A 144 -4.66 15.44 -1.29
N ILE A 145 -4.67 15.37 -2.64
CA ILE A 145 -5.10 16.49 -3.49
C ILE A 145 -6.51 16.34 -4.07
N LEU A 146 -7.25 15.28 -3.72
CA LEU A 146 -8.53 14.91 -4.33
C LEU A 146 -9.55 16.04 -4.32
N TRP A 147 -9.65 16.73 -3.19
CA TRP A 147 -10.67 17.77 -3.00
C TRP A 147 -10.30 19.09 -3.67
N ASP A 148 -9.00 19.42 -3.71
CA ASP A 148 -8.51 20.69 -4.24
C ASP A 148 -8.20 20.63 -5.75
N GLN A 149 -7.68 19.48 -6.23
CA GLN A 149 -7.17 19.32 -7.59
C GLN A 149 -7.72 18.04 -8.27
N PRO A 150 -9.05 17.85 -8.36
CA PRO A 150 -9.62 16.60 -8.89
C PRO A 150 -9.20 16.29 -10.33
N ALA A 151 -9.00 17.31 -11.20
CA ALA A 151 -8.52 17.08 -12.55
C ALA A 151 -7.12 16.45 -12.58
N LYS A 152 -6.20 16.91 -11.72
CA LYS A 152 -4.86 16.34 -11.60
C LYS A 152 -4.88 14.91 -11.07
N VAL A 153 -5.84 14.56 -10.21
CA VAL A 153 -6.03 13.17 -9.73
C VAL A 153 -6.31 12.20 -10.87
N ILE A 154 -7.15 12.60 -11.85
CA ILE A 154 -7.45 11.77 -13.02
C ILE A 154 -6.17 11.47 -13.82
N GLU A 155 -5.34 12.50 -14.04
CA GLU A 155 -4.07 12.38 -14.77
C GLU A 155 -3.06 11.51 -14.01
N ILE A 156 -2.86 11.75 -12.71
CA ILE A 156 -1.94 10.98 -11.86
C ILE A 156 -2.30 9.50 -11.85
N LEU A 157 -3.58 9.16 -11.81
CA LEU A 157 -4.05 7.78 -11.71
C LEU A 157 -4.18 7.08 -13.07
N GLU A 158 -4.06 7.78 -14.20
CA GLU A 158 -4.19 7.19 -15.54
C GLU A 158 -3.32 5.94 -15.74
N PRO A 159 -2.04 5.90 -15.29
CA PRO A 159 -1.18 4.72 -15.45
C PRO A 159 -1.57 3.51 -14.60
N VAL A 160 -2.43 3.67 -13.58
CA VAL A 160 -2.88 2.56 -12.71
C VAL A 160 -3.99 1.78 -13.42
N LYS A 161 -3.61 0.72 -14.14
CA LYS A 161 -4.51 -0.07 -14.99
C LYS A 161 -5.10 -1.28 -14.26
N MET A 162 -6.17 -1.83 -14.84
CA MET A 162 -6.80 -3.08 -14.39
C MET A 162 -5.76 -4.21 -14.28
N GLY A 163 -5.89 -5.03 -13.24
CA GLY A 163 -4.98 -6.14 -12.96
C GLY A 163 -3.81 -5.77 -12.04
N THR A 164 -3.70 -4.51 -11.61
CA THR A 164 -2.76 -4.11 -10.54
C THR A 164 -3.45 -4.17 -9.17
N PRO A 165 -2.71 -4.43 -8.07
CA PRO A 165 -3.28 -4.50 -6.71
C PRO A 165 -3.98 -3.21 -6.26
N TYR A 166 -3.65 -2.08 -6.89
CA TYR A 166 -4.14 -0.73 -6.52
C TYR A 166 -5.27 -0.23 -7.43
N TYR A 167 -5.71 -1.04 -8.39
CA TYR A 167 -6.71 -0.63 -9.39
C TYR A 167 -8.02 -0.19 -8.75
N ASP A 168 -8.55 -0.94 -7.79
CA ASP A 168 -9.82 -0.63 -7.14
C ASP A 168 -9.77 0.71 -6.41
N LYS A 169 -8.68 0.97 -5.64
CA LYS A 169 -8.47 2.27 -5.00
C LYS A 169 -8.38 3.40 -6.01
N ALA A 170 -7.61 3.21 -7.09
CA ALA A 170 -7.48 4.20 -8.16
C ALA A 170 -8.81 4.45 -8.86
N SER A 171 -9.62 3.41 -9.09
CA SER A 171 -10.94 3.53 -9.72
C SER A 171 -11.87 4.40 -8.88
N HIS A 172 -11.97 4.13 -7.57
CA HIS A 172 -12.80 4.92 -6.67
C HIS A 172 -12.40 6.39 -6.62
N LEU A 173 -11.10 6.68 -6.53
CA LEU A 173 -10.59 8.06 -6.54
C LEU A 173 -10.89 8.77 -7.87
N ARG A 174 -10.74 8.06 -9.01
CA ARG A 174 -11.09 8.60 -10.33
C ARG A 174 -12.58 8.88 -10.48
N GLU A 175 -13.44 8.03 -9.94
CA GLU A 175 -14.90 8.23 -9.97
C GLU A 175 -15.31 9.48 -9.18
N ILE A 176 -14.72 9.69 -7.99
CA ILE A 176 -14.94 10.92 -7.23
C ILE A 176 -14.43 12.13 -8.01
N ALA A 177 -13.18 12.08 -8.47
CA ALA A 177 -12.55 13.17 -9.22
C ALA A 177 -13.33 13.52 -10.50
N SER A 178 -13.80 12.52 -11.25
CA SER A 178 -14.60 12.71 -12.47
C SER A 178 -15.93 13.40 -12.17
N PHE A 179 -16.62 13.00 -11.09
CA PHE A 179 -17.83 13.68 -10.64
C PHE A 179 -17.55 15.15 -10.28
N LEU A 180 -16.45 15.44 -9.56
CA LEU A 180 -16.09 16.80 -9.17
C LEU A 180 -15.66 17.70 -10.34
N CYS A 181 -15.19 17.12 -11.44
CA CYS A 181 -14.82 17.84 -12.67
C CYS A 181 -15.99 17.99 -13.66
N MET A 182 -17.11 17.29 -13.43
CA MET A 182 -18.23 17.30 -14.36
C MET A 182 -18.93 18.65 -14.36
N SER A 183 -19.16 19.21 -15.55
CA SER A 183 -20.01 20.39 -15.71
C SER A 183 -21.48 19.97 -15.64
N VAL A 184 -22.24 20.61 -14.77
CA VAL A 184 -23.67 20.35 -14.55
C VAL A 184 -24.44 21.66 -14.46
N ASP A 185 -25.69 21.65 -14.96
CA ASP A 185 -26.61 22.81 -14.88
C ASP A 185 -27.60 22.67 -13.72
N ASP A 186 -27.50 21.60 -12.91
CA ASP A 186 -28.35 21.30 -11.78
C ASP A 186 -27.76 21.92 -10.49
N ALA A 187 -28.49 22.86 -9.90
CA ALA A 187 -28.04 23.58 -8.70
C ALA A 187 -27.85 22.67 -7.47
N GLU A 188 -28.67 21.59 -7.31
CA GLU A 188 -28.52 20.63 -6.23
C GLU A 188 -27.21 19.83 -6.38
N ILE A 189 -26.85 19.46 -7.63
CA ILE A 189 -25.59 18.75 -7.91
C ILE A 189 -24.38 19.67 -7.75
N MET A 190 -24.47 20.93 -8.19
CA MET A 190 -23.40 21.92 -7.99
C MET A 190 -23.10 22.12 -6.50
N GLU A 191 -24.14 22.26 -5.67
CA GLU A 191 -23.98 22.38 -4.22
C GLU A 191 -23.34 21.13 -3.60
N ILE A 192 -23.70 19.93 -4.07
CA ILE A 192 -23.07 18.68 -3.65
C ILE A 192 -21.59 18.67 -4.01
N GLN A 193 -21.22 19.08 -5.24
CA GLN A 193 -19.81 19.16 -5.66
C GLN A 193 -19.01 20.14 -4.78
N ASP A 194 -19.58 21.30 -4.46
CA ASP A 194 -18.93 22.33 -3.63
C ASP A 194 -18.74 21.85 -2.17
N LEU A 195 -19.75 21.20 -1.60
CA LEU A 195 -19.65 20.60 -0.26
C LEU A 195 -18.59 19.50 -0.20
N ILE A 196 -18.48 18.67 -1.25
CA ILE A 196 -17.43 17.64 -1.32
C ILE A 196 -16.04 18.29 -1.41
N LYS A 197 -15.86 19.29 -2.29
CA LYS A 197 -14.58 20.03 -2.44
C LYS A 197 -14.20 20.74 -1.13
N GLY A 198 -15.18 21.26 -0.40
CA GLY A 198 -14.95 21.86 0.93
C GLY A 198 -14.65 20.87 2.05
N GLY A 199 -14.71 19.55 1.79
CA GLY A 199 -14.50 18.52 2.82
C GLY A 199 -15.69 18.36 3.79
N HIS A 200 -16.84 18.95 3.50
CA HIS A 200 -18.03 18.95 4.36
C HIS A 200 -18.82 17.64 4.29
N LEU A 201 -18.13 16.49 4.53
CA LEU A 201 -18.71 15.17 4.33
C LEU A 201 -19.89 14.86 5.24
N HIS A 202 -19.94 15.42 6.45
CA HIS A 202 -21.11 15.29 7.37
C HIS A 202 -22.38 15.88 6.79
N GLU A 203 -22.27 16.99 6.06
CA GLU A 203 -23.41 17.70 5.47
C GLU A 203 -23.83 17.10 4.14
N VAL A 204 -22.85 16.72 3.33
CA VAL A 204 -23.10 16.28 1.96
C VAL A 204 -23.64 14.85 1.88
N LEU A 205 -23.22 13.92 2.76
CA LEU A 205 -23.64 12.51 2.64
C LEU A 205 -25.15 12.32 2.81
N PRO A 206 -25.85 12.92 3.78
CA PRO A 206 -27.32 12.88 3.86
C PRO A 206 -27.98 13.47 2.61
N LYS A 207 -27.41 14.57 2.06
CA LYS A 207 -27.93 15.21 0.86
C LYS A 207 -27.78 14.29 -0.37
N ILE A 208 -26.62 13.68 -0.57
CA ILE A 208 -26.38 12.69 -1.63
C ILE A 208 -27.40 11.56 -1.55
N ILE A 209 -27.62 10.98 -0.36
CA ILE A 209 -28.58 9.88 -0.16
C ILE A 209 -30.01 10.33 -0.53
N THR A 210 -30.40 11.53 -0.11
CA THR A 210 -31.73 12.08 -0.44
C THR A 210 -31.88 12.31 -1.94
N THR A 211 -30.88 12.86 -2.61
CA THR A 211 -30.89 13.14 -4.04
C THR A 211 -30.93 11.84 -4.84
N LEU A 212 -30.13 10.82 -4.49
CA LEU A 212 -30.16 9.50 -5.10
C LEU A 212 -31.49 8.77 -4.85
N GLY A 213 -32.14 8.99 -3.70
CA GLY A 213 -33.47 8.45 -3.40
C GLY A 213 -34.57 8.99 -4.33
N LYS A 214 -34.42 10.24 -4.78
CA LYS A 214 -35.32 10.83 -5.79
C LYS A 214 -35.03 10.33 -7.20
N ASN A 215 -33.74 10.22 -7.56
CA ASN A 215 -33.28 9.78 -8.89
C ASN A 215 -31.91 9.08 -8.78
N PRO A 216 -31.86 7.72 -8.75
CA PRO A 216 -30.61 6.98 -8.68
C PRO A 216 -29.66 7.19 -9.88
N LYS A 217 -30.19 7.68 -11.02
CA LYS A 217 -29.41 7.94 -12.24
C LYS A 217 -29.06 9.41 -12.42
N VAL A 218 -29.26 10.24 -11.42
CA VAL A 218 -28.89 11.66 -11.50
C VAL A 218 -27.43 11.82 -11.89
N ALA A 219 -27.12 12.84 -12.68
CA ALA A 219 -25.79 13.07 -13.23
C ALA A 219 -25.24 11.82 -13.96
N ASP A 220 -26.07 11.15 -14.77
CA ASP A 220 -25.72 9.93 -15.49
C ASP A 220 -25.16 8.81 -14.61
N GLY A 221 -25.62 8.75 -13.35
CA GLY A 221 -25.16 7.80 -12.34
C GLY A 221 -23.78 8.11 -11.73
N GLN A 222 -23.17 9.23 -12.09
CA GLN A 222 -21.85 9.60 -11.56
C GLN A 222 -21.89 9.94 -10.07
N LEU A 223 -23.00 10.53 -9.60
CA LEU A 223 -23.18 10.79 -8.16
C LEU A 223 -23.19 9.49 -7.34
N ALA A 224 -23.84 8.43 -7.83
CA ALA A 224 -23.84 7.13 -7.16
C ALA A 224 -22.44 6.52 -7.08
N LYS A 225 -21.67 6.57 -8.17
CA LYS A 225 -20.28 6.10 -8.21
C LYS A 225 -19.39 6.89 -7.26
N ALA A 226 -19.49 8.22 -7.28
CA ALA A 226 -18.75 9.10 -6.38
C ALA A 226 -19.09 8.81 -4.90
N ALA A 227 -20.36 8.60 -4.56
CA ALA A 227 -20.79 8.23 -3.21
C ALA A 227 -20.19 6.90 -2.75
N ILE A 228 -20.20 5.87 -3.60
CA ILE A 228 -19.55 4.59 -3.32
C ILE A 228 -18.04 4.81 -3.11
N GLY A 229 -17.39 5.57 -3.99
CA GLY A 229 -15.98 5.89 -3.90
C GLY A 229 -15.60 6.60 -2.60
N ILE A 230 -16.41 7.57 -2.14
CA ILE A 230 -16.21 8.26 -0.86
C ILE A 230 -16.20 7.25 0.29
N PHE A 231 -17.18 6.35 0.39
CA PHE A 231 -17.21 5.36 1.47
C PHE A 231 -16.06 4.35 1.39
N GLN A 232 -15.62 3.98 0.20
CA GLN A 232 -14.44 3.12 0.03
C GLN A 232 -13.15 3.82 0.46
N THR A 233 -13.04 5.12 0.22
CA THR A 233 -11.91 5.95 0.65
C THR A 233 -11.89 6.16 2.16
N LEU A 234 -13.04 6.40 2.78
CA LEU A 234 -13.18 6.54 4.23
C LEU A 234 -12.89 5.21 4.97
N GLY A 235 -13.23 4.09 4.36
CA GLY A 235 -13.08 2.76 4.97
C GLY A 235 -14.24 2.38 5.90
N THR A 236 -14.32 1.09 6.23
CA THR A 236 -15.45 0.51 6.99
C THR A 236 -15.53 0.95 8.45
N GLN A 237 -14.42 1.37 9.03
CA GLN A 237 -14.36 1.77 10.46
C GLN A 237 -14.69 3.24 10.70
N HIS A 238 -14.69 4.06 9.64
CA HIS A 238 -14.98 5.47 9.73
C HIS A 238 -16.43 5.72 10.21
N GLU A 239 -16.64 6.71 11.09
CA GLU A 239 -17.96 7.02 11.68
C GLU A 239 -19.03 7.33 10.63
N LEU A 240 -18.68 8.09 9.59
CA LEU A 240 -19.61 8.41 8.49
C LEU A 240 -20.01 7.16 7.69
N THR A 241 -19.09 6.23 7.50
CA THR A 241 -19.39 4.95 6.83
C THR A 241 -20.39 4.15 7.67
N LYS A 242 -20.15 4.04 8.97
CA LYS A 242 -21.07 3.35 9.89
C LYS A 242 -22.47 4.00 9.93
N ALA A 243 -22.52 5.33 9.86
CA ALA A 243 -23.77 6.07 9.94
C ALA A 243 -24.60 6.01 8.64
N TYR A 244 -23.96 6.09 7.47
CA TYR A 244 -24.64 6.37 6.22
C TYR A 244 -24.56 5.28 5.16
N ARG A 245 -23.58 4.36 5.20
CA ARG A 245 -23.39 3.34 4.14
C ARG A 245 -24.64 2.48 3.91
N LYS A 246 -25.28 2.02 4.98
CA LYS A 246 -26.49 1.19 4.87
C LYS A 246 -27.64 1.95 4.20
N GLN A 247 -27.74 3.25 4.45
CA GLN A 247 -28.79 4.09 3.84
C GLN A 247 -28.54 4.28 2.36
N LEU A 248 -27.27 4.48 1.95
CA LEU A 248 -26.89 4.52 0.54
C LEU A 248 -27.25 3.21 -0.17
N ASP A 249 -26.89 2.06 0.42
CA ASP A 249 -27.16 0.75 -0.17
C ASP A 249 -28.67 0.53 -0.38
N MET A 250 -29.52 0.93 0.58
CA MET A 250 -30.98 0.84 0.43
C MET A 250 -31.52 1.69 -0.74
N VAL A 251 -30.91 2.84 -0.99
CA VAL A 251 -31.35 3.75 -2.08
C VAL A 251 -30.87 3.25 -3.47
N LEU A 252 -29.70 2.64 -3.52
CA LEU A 252 -29.12 2.16 -4.78
C LEU A 252 -29.70 0.83 -5.26
N TRP A 253 -30.23 -0.01 -4.32
CA TRP A 253 -30.71 -1.35 -4.62
C TRP A 253 -32.23 -1.54 -4.34
N ALA A 254 -32.95 -0.45 -4.14
CA ALA A 254 -34.41 -0.44 -4.07
C ALA A 254 -35.02 -0.42 -5.46
#